data_02f92ae806120a5672373f3b184abb61
#
_entry.id   02f92ae806120a5672373f3b184abb61
#
_cell.length_a   1.000
_cell.length_b   1.000
_cell.length_c   1.000
_cell.angle_alpha   90.00
_cell.angle_beta   90.00
_cell.angle_gamma   90.00
#
_symmetry.space_group_name_H-M   'P 1'
#
loop_
_entity.id
_entity.type
_entity.pdbx_description
1 polymer ?
#
loop_
_entity_poly.entity_id
_entity_poly.type
_entity_poly.pdbx_seq_one_letter_code
_entity_poly.pdbx_strand_id
1 'polypeptide(L)'
;YQYLGRKDQSYIDVTEDKDAVQTPGFILNPRTEEITDCNGLGSLDLLVKVSAKGSKSYKLKGRGRAFLYYQLLHGDPVDTYHPFPKVLSDLQTYNLLKDCVDDKEYWQVVVDQYKLHYADITEWEAWDGSVHQGTWLDILQVYCDVVFMQRWENDRLDIKSILQKFEIIE
;
A
#
# COMPACT_ATOMS: atom_id res chain seq x y z
N TYR A 1 -6.44 -11.47 17.99
CA TYR A 1 -7.33 -12.17 17.05
C TYR A 1 -6.77 -12.12 15.61
N GLN A 2 -6.35 -10.96 15.10
CA GLN A 2 -5.76 -10.82 13.75
C GLN A 2 -4.56 -11.75 13.51
N TYR A 3 -3.75 -12.02 14.53
CA TYR A 3 -2.61 -12.93 14.43
C TYR A 3 -2.99 -14.38 14.16
N LEU A 4 -4.08 -14.86 14.74
CA LEU A 4 -4.50 -16.26 14.60
C LEU A 4 -5.01 -16.55 13.19
N GLY A 5 -5.88 -15.71 12.67
CA GLY A 5 -6.42 -15.86 11.31
C GLY A 5 -5.37 -15.84 10.23
N ARG A 6 -4.32 -15.00 10.41
CA ARG A 6 -3.24 -14.85 9.43
C ARG A 6 -2.26 -16.00 9.36
N LYS A 7 -2.07 -16.72 10.45
CA LYS A 7 -1.15 -17.89 10.47
C LYS A 7 -1.77 -19.16 9.93
N ASP A 8 -3.05 -19.38 10.19
CA ASP A 8 -3.68 -20.69 9.98
C ASP A 8 -4.74 -20.66 8.87
N GLN A 9 -5.14 -19.49 8.40
CA GLN A 9 -6.24 -19.31 7.42
C GLN A 9 -7.56 -20.03 7.75
N SER A 10 -7.64 -20.64 8.94
CA SER A 10 -8.85 -21.29 9.46
C SER A 10 -9.80 -20.32 10.16
N TYR A 11 -9.40 -19.06 10.27
CA TYR A 11 -10.15 -17.99 10.92
C TYR A 11 -10.49 -16.88 9.91
N ILE A 12 -11.57 -16.17 10.21
CA ILE A 12 -11.95 -14.95 9.50
C ILE A 12 -11.65 -13.79 10.44
N ASP A 13 -10.84 -12.83 9.98
CA ASP A 13 -10.62 -11.59 10.71
C ASP A 13 -11.87 -10.70 10.60
N VAL A 14 -12.38 -10.22 11.73
CA VAL A 14 -13.55 -9.34 11.79
C VAL A 14 -13.11 -7.93 12.13
N THR A 15 -13.18 -7.02 11.14
CA THR A 15 -12.72 -5.64 11.33
C THR A 15 -13.39 -4.69 10.33
N GLU A 16 -13.53 -3.42 10.73
CA GLU A 16 -13.87 -2.31 9.83
C GLU A 16 -12.61 -1.60 9.28
N ASP A 17 -11.44 -1.98 9.78
CA ASP A 17 -10.18 -1.39 9.34
C ASP A 17 -9.87 -1.78 7.90
N LYS A 18 -9.84 -0.77 7.02
CA LYS A 18 -9.56 -0.94 5.59
C LYS A 18 -8.16 -1.49 5.32
N ASP A 19 -7.20 -1.22 6.21
CA ASP A 19 -5.81 -1.59 6.00
C ASP A 19 -5.56 -3.08 6.23
N ALA A 20 -6.45 -3.73 6.97
CA ALA A 20 -6.42 -5.18 7.17
C ALA A 20 -6.49 -5.97 5.85
N VAL A 21 -7.07 -5.40 4.77
CA VAL A 21 -7.18 -6.06 3.46
C VAL A 21 -5.83 -6.31 2.76
N GLN A 22 -4.72 -5.74 3.26
CA GLN A 22 -3.36 -6.06 2.78
C GLN A 22 -2.94 -7.48 3.14
N THR A 23 -3.52 -8.04 4.21
CA THR A 23 -3.03 -9.28 4.81
C THR A 23 -3.70 -10.50 4.22
N PRO A 24 -2.95 -11.60 4.02
CA PRO A 24 -3.56 -12.85 3.55
C PRO A 24 -4.62 -13.36 4.52
N GLY A 25 -5.72 -13.89 3.98
CA GLY A 25 -6.83 -14.44 4.73
C GLY A 25 -8.18 -13.94 4.25
N PHE A 26 -9.21 -14.17 5.06
CA PHE A 26 -10.55 -13.67 4.82
C PHE A 26 -10.88 -12.58 5.84
N ILE A 27 -11.38 -11.45 5.37
CA ILE A 27 -11.79 -10.31 6.19
C ILE A 27 -13.30 -10.15 6.11
N LEU A 28 -13.98 -10.19 7.26
CA LEU A 28 -15.38 -9.85 7.39
C LEU A 28 -15.52 -8.40 7.87
N ASN A 29 -16.15 -7.57 7.09
CA ASN A 29 -16.57 -6.24 7.55
C ASN A 29 -17.90 -6.38 8.32
N PRO A 30 -17.94 -6.13 9.64
CA PRO A 30 -19.14 -6.35 10.45
C PRO A 30 -20.28 -5.39 10.14
N ARG A 31 -19.99 -4.25 9.48
CA ARG A 31 -21.02 -3.28 9.10
C ARG A 31 -21.75 -3.65 7.82
N THR A 32 -21.00 -4.15 6.81
CA THR A 32 -21.55 -4.48 5.50
C THR A 32 -21.85 -5.97 5.35
N GLU A 33 -21.40 -6.79 6.31
CA GLU A 33 -21.45 -8.26 6.28
C GLU A 33 -20.74 -8.88 5.06
N GLU A 34 -19.87 -8.10 4.40
CA GLU A 34 -19.10 -8.53 3.24
C GLU A 34 -17.84 -9.28 3.68
N ILE A 35 -17.61 -10.44 3.08
CA ILE A 35 -16.36 -11.20 3.25
C ILE A 35 -15.47 -10.93 2.04
N THR A 36 -14.24 -10.46 2.30
CA THR A 36 -13.24 -10.21 1.28
C THR A 36 -12.15 -11.27 1.37
N ASP A 37 -11.85 -11.92 0.24
CA ASP A 37 -10.68 -12.79 0.09
C ASP A 37 -9.45 -11.91 -0.25
N CYS A 38 -8.50 -11.84 0.68
CA CYS A 38 -7.28 -11.05 0.60
C CYS A 38 -6.04 -11.91 0.31
N ASN A 39 -6.20 -13.16 -0.10
CA ASN A 39 -5.09 -14.02 -0.44
C ASN A 39 -4.38 -13.61 -1.73
N GLY A 40 -3.07 -13.86 -1.78
CA GLY A 40 -2.24 -13.64 -2.96
C GLY A 40 -1.96 -12.17 -3.27
N LEU A 41 -1.84 -11.86 -4.55
CA LEU A 41 -1.59 -10.50 -5.03
C LEU A 41 -2.80 -9.59 -4.81
N GLY A 42 -4.00 -10.14 -4.96
CA GLY A 42 -5.23 -9.37 -4.86
C GLY A 42 -5.54 -8.54 -6.11
N SER A 43 -6.27 -7.44 -5.93
CA SER A 43 -6.69 -6.57 -7.03
C SER A 43 -6.86 -5.12 -6.58
N LEU A 44 -6.89 -4.22 -7.59
CA LEU A 44 -7.24 -2.81 -7.44
C LEU A 44 -8.43 -2.50 -8.33
N ASP A 45 -9.48 -1.90 -7.76
CA ASP A 45 -10.73 -1.57 -8.44
C ASP A 45 -10.99 -0.07 -8.36
N LEU A 46 -11.11 0.60 -9.52
CA LEU A 46 -11.40 2.03 -9.59
C LEU A 46 -12.91 2.26 -9.68
N LEU A 47 -13.50 2.77 -8.61
CA LEU A 47 -14.91 3.16 -8.56
C LEU A 47 -15.09 4.57 -9.08
N VAL A 48 -16.06 4.76 -9.98
CA VAL A 48 -16.40 6.07 -10.53
C VAL A 48 -17.76 6.50 -9.99
N LYS A 49 -17.78 7.66 -9.33
CA LYS A 49 -19.04 8.30 -8.94
C LYS A 49 -19.28 9.52 -9.82
N VAL A 50 -20.49 9.61 -10.37
CA VAL A 50 -20.92 10.76 -11.15
C VAL A 50 -21.91 11.56 -10.34
N SER A 51 -21.61 12.84 -10.10
CA SER A 51 -22.52 13.76 -9.38
C SER A 51 -23.73 14.11 -10.27
N ALA A 52 -24.79 14.65 -9.67
CA ALA A 52 -25.94 15.15 -10.41
C ALA A 52 -25.60 16.27 -11.45
N LYS A 53 -24.45 16.93 -11.25
CA LYS A 53 -23.91 17.96 -12.17
C LYS A 53 -22.97 17.38 -13.24
N GLY A 54 -22.84 16.05 -13.35
CA GLY A 54 -21.97 15.37 -14.32
C GLY A 54 -20.48 15.31 -13.95
N SER A 55 -20.06 15.86 -12.78
CA SER A 55 -18.68 15.77 -12.32
C SER A 55 -18.36 14.35 -11.88
N LYS A 56 -17.20 13.83 -12.33
CA LYS A 56 -16.70 12.51 -11.95
C LYS A 56 -15.75 12.63 -10.77
N SER A 57 -15.93 11.76 -9.80
CA SER A 57 -14.96 11.49 -8.73
C SER A 57 -14.56 10.03 -8.76
N TYR A 58 -13.33 9.75 -8.39
CA TYR A 58 -12.74 8.42 -8.42
C TYR A 58 -12.42 7.99 -7.00
N LYS A 59 -12.63 6.71 -6.70
CA LYS A 59 -12.21 6.09 -5.46
C LYS A 59 -11.62 4.73 -5.77
N LEU A 60 -10.39 4.50 -5.34
CA LEU A 60 -9.76 3.21 -5.47
C LEU A 60 -10.12 2.33 -4.27
N LYS A 61 -10.44 1.09 -4.54
CA LYS A 61 -10.52 0.00 -3.57
C LYS A 61 -9.49 -1.04 -3.93
N GLY A 62 -8.92 -1.69 -2.94
CA GLY A 62 -7.93 -2.73 -3.15
C GLY A 62 -8.06 -3.84 -2.15
N ARG A 63 -7.38 -4.96 -2.43
CA ARG A 63 -7.24 -6.11 -1.55
C ARG A 63 -5.95 -6.85 -1.85
N GLY A 64 -5.47 -7.64 -0.89
CA GLY A 64 -4.22 -8.39 -1.01
C GLY A 64 -3.01 -7.44 -1.06
N ARG A 65 -1.88 -7.95 -1.55
CA ARG A 65 -0.64 -7.16 -1.65
C ARG A 65 -0.75 -5.95 -2.59
N ALA A 66 -1.64 -6.00 -3.59
CA ALA A 66 -1.87 -4.87 -4.48
C ALA A 66 -2.30 -3.60 -3.70
N PHE A 67 -3.04 -3.76 -2.60
CA PHE A 67 -3.43 -2.63 -1.77
C PHE A 67 -2.25 -2.01 -1.01
N LEU A 68 -1.26 -2.80 -0.58
CA LEU A 68 -0.02 -2.28 -0.02
C LEU A 68 0.72 -1.36 -1.01
N TYR A 69 0.88 -1.81 -2.26
CA TYR A 69 1.55 -0.99 -3.29
C TYR A 69 0.80 0.31 -3.58
N TYR A 70 -0.55 0.24 -3.59
CA TYR A 70 -1.37 1.44 -3.70
C TYR A 70 -1.08 2.41 -2.56
N GLN A 71 -1.06 1.95 -1.30
CA GLN A 71 -0.80 2.81 -0.15
C GLN A 71 0.60 3.40 -0.16
N LEU A 72 1.62 2.66 -0.63
CA LEU A 72 2.98 3.17 -0.79
C LEU A 72 3.09 4.34 -1.80
N LEU A 73 2.15 4.46 -2.74
CA LEU A 73 2.12 5.53 -3.73
C LEU A 73 1.13 6.64 -3.40
N HIS A 74 -0.04 6.29 -2.87
CA HIS A 74 -1.12 7.23 -2.60
C HIS A 74 -1.00 7.88 -1.22
N GLY A 75 -0.48 7.12 -0.24
CA GLY A 75 -0.54 7.46 1.17
C GLY A 75 -1.92 7.18 1.78
N ASP A 76 -2.12 7.66 2.98
CA ASP A 76 -3.42 7.63 3.67
C ASP A 76 -3.78 9.00 4.24
N PRO A 77 -4.75 9.69 3.63
CA PRO A 77 -5.20 10.99 4.13
C PRO A 77 -5.86 10.94 5.51
N VAL A 78 -6.37 9.77 5.94
CA VAL A 78 -6.98 9.60 7.28
C VAL A 78 -5.89 9.59 8.34
N ASP A 79 -4.79 8.88 8.07
CA ASP A 79 -3.63 8.78 8.95
C ASP A 79 -2.61 9.89 8.70
N THR A 80 -2.97 10.86 7.84
CA THR A 80 -2.21 12.09 7.56
C THR A 80 -0.80 11.87 7.02
N TYR A 81 -0.50 10.73 6.43
CA TYR A 81 0.79 10.53 5.77
C TYR A 81 0.68 10.56 4.24
N HIS A 82 1.68 11.16 3.62
CA HIS A 82 1.78 11.30 2.18
C HIS A 82 3.21 10.97 1.74
N PRO A 83 3.39 9.92 0.91
CA PRO A 83 4.74 9.48 0.53
C PRO A 83 5.46 10.46 -0.39
N PHE A 84 4.75 11.38 -1.03
CA PHE A 84 5.33 12.35 -1.97
C PHE A 84 4.89 13.77 -1.65
N PRO A 85 5.73 14.78 -1.99
CA PRO A 85 5.39 16.20 -1.81
C PRO A 85 4.09 16.60 -2.52
N LYS A 86 3.76 15.93 -3.63
CA LYS A 86 2.49 16.06 -4.33
C LYS A 86 1.76 14.73 -4.27
N VAL A 87 0.64 14.72 -3.57
CA VAL A 87 -0.22 13.54 -3.43
C VAL A 87 -0.72 13.08 -4.79
N LEU A 88 -0.54 11.81 -5.08
CA LEU A 88 -1.14 11.15 -6.25
C LEU A 88 -2.62 10.89 -5.96
N SER A 89 -3.50 11.25 -6.89
CA SER A 89 -4.92 10.91 -6.79
C SER A 89 -5.17 9.42 -7.03
N ASP A 90 -6.31 8.90 -6.56
CA ASP A 90 -6.74 7.52 -6.82
C ASP A 90 -6.64 7.12 -8.31
N LEU A 91 -7.08 8.01 -9.20
CA LEU A 91 -7.00 7.76 -10.64
C LEU A 91 -5.56 7.69 -11.15
N GLN A 92 -4.68 8.58 -10.67
CA GLN A 92 -3.26 8.57 -11.05
C GLN A 92 -2.58 7.29 -10.57
N THR A 93 -2.78 6.94 -9.29
CA THR A 93 -2.21 5.73 -8.71
C THR A 93 -2.74 4.47 -9.40
N TYR A 94 -4.05 4.41 -9.68
CA TYR A 94 -4.63 3.32 -10.44
C TYR A 94 -4.00 3.17 -11.83
N ASN A 95 -3.81 4.27 -12.56
CA ASN A 95 -3.22 4.23 -13.90
C ASN A 95 -1.75 3.77 -13.90
N LEU A 96 -1.01 3.98 -12.80
CA LEU A 96 0.34 3.46 -12.63
C LEU A 96 0.37 1.95 -12.39
N LEU A 97 -0.62 1.41 -11.67
CA LEU A 97 -0.60 0.05 -11.14
C LEU A 97 -1.50 -0.94 -11.90
N LYS A 98 -2.47 -0.47 -12.68
CA LYS A 98 -3.55 -1.29 -13.28
C LYS A 98 -3.08 -2.40 -14.22
N ASP A 99 -1.92 -2.26 -14.82
CA ASP A 99 -1.36 -3.20 -15.79
C ASP A 99 -0.32 -4.15 -15.17
N CYS A 100 0.00 -3.98 -13.85
CA CYS A 100 0.91 -4.85 -13.12
C CYS A 100 0.26 -6.22 -12.87
N VAL A 101 0.96 -7.30 -13.18
CA VAL A 101 0.46 -8.68 -13.06
C VAL A 101 1.13 -9.48 -11.95
N ASP A 102 2.26 -9.01 -11.42
CA ASP A 102 3.00 -9.67 -10.34
C ASP A 102 3.69 -8.68 -9.39
N ASP A 103 4.22 -9.18 -8.28
CA ASP A 103 4.89 -8.37 -7.27
C ASP A 103 6.12 -7.63 -7.82
N LYS A 104 6.84 -8.20 -8.78
CA LYS A 104 8.03 -7.56 -9.37
C LYS A 104 7.63 -6.28 -10.10
N GLU A 105 6.59 -6.34 -10.93
CA GLU A 105 6.10 -5.18 -11.66
C GLU A 105 5.56 -4.09 -10.73
N TYR A 106 4.80 -4.47 -9.69
CA TYR A 106 4.34 -3.54 -8.67
C TYR A 106 5.52 -2.85 -7.96
N TRP A 107 6.53 -3.61 -7.52
CA TRP A 107 7.72 -3.04 -6.90
C TRP A 107 8.50 -2.14 -7.85
N GLN A 108 8.59 -2.50 -9.14
CA GLN A 108 9.26 -1.65 -10.13
C GLN A 108 8.58 -0.30 -10.23
N VAL A 109 7.24 -0.27 -10.33
CA VAL A 109 6.48 1.00 -10.37
C VAL A 109 6.68 1.82 -9.09
N VAL A 110 6.64 1.19 -7.91
CA VAL A 110 6.88 1.87 -6.64
C VAL A 110 8.27 2.48 -6.63
N VAL A 111 9.31 1.71 -6.97
CA VAL A 111 10.71 2.17 -7.00
C VAL A 111 10.89 3.33 -7.98
N ASP A 112 10.31 3.25 -9.17
CA ASP A 112 10.42 4.31 -10.18
C ASP A 112 9.81 5.63 -9.68
N GLN A 113 8.68 5.57 -8.97
CA GLN A 113 8.07 6.75 -8.38
C GLN A 113 8.91 7.33 -7.24
N TYR A 114 9.48 6.49 -6.36
CA TYR A 114 10.35 6.98 -5.28
C TYR A 114 11.64 7.58 -5.85
N LYS A 115 12.27 6.96 -6.83
CA LYS A 115 13.44 7.52 -7.53
C LYS A 115 13.12 8.83 -8.26
N LEU A 116 11.92 8.96 -8.83
CA LEU A 116 11.49 10.19 -9.50
C LEU A 116 11.37 11.36 -8.51
N HIS A 117 10.87 11.11 -7.31
CA HIS A 117 10.60 12.16 -6.33
C HIS A 117 11.77 12.44 -5.39
N TYR A 118 12.66 11.46 -5.17
CA TYR A 118 13.70 11.49 -4.14
C TYR A 118 15.11 11.13 -4.65
N ALA A 119 15.36 11.17 -5.96
CA ALA A 119 16.64 10.72 -6.54
C ALA A 119 17.86 11.42 -5.92
N ASP A 120 17.73 12.72 -5.64
CA ASP A 120 18.82 13.59 -5.17
C ASP A 120 18.58 14.12 -3.74
N ILE A 121 17.58 13.61 -3.02
CA ILE A 121 17.28 14.09 -1.67
C ILE A 121 18.12 13.34 -0.67
N THR A 122 18.83 14.10 0.16
CA THR A 122 19.60 13.59 1.29
C THR A 122 18.93 13.83 2.63
N GLU A 123 17.93 14.74 2.67
CA GLU A 123 17.17 15.07 3.88
C GLU A 123 15.69 15.17 3.56
N TRP A 124 14.83 14.60 4.39
CA TRP A 124 13.37 14.72 4.30
C TRP A 124 12.73 14.74 5.68
N GLU A 125 11.58 15.37 5.77
CA GLU A 125 10.72 15.34 6.96
C GLU A 125 9.71 14.20 6.83
N ALA A 126 9.69 13.29 7.81
CA ALA A 126 8.71 12.23 7.87
C ALA A 126 7.34 12.75 8.34
N TRP A 127 6.30 11.92 8.21
CA TRP A 127 4.93 12.25 8.57
C TRP A 127 4.72 12.68 10.03
N ASP A 128 5.62 12.28 10.95
CA ASP A 128 5.59 12.63 12.37
C ASP A 128 6.40 13.91 12.69
N GLY A 129 6.93 14.59 11.67
CA GLY A 129 7.76 15.78 11.80
C GLY A 129 9.24 15.49 12.10
N SER A 130 9.66 14.24 12.16
CA SER A 130 11.08 13.88 12.32
C SER A 130 11.85 14.12 11.02
N VAL A 131 13.07 14.67 11.14
CA VAL A 131 13.95 14.90 9.99
C VAL A 131 14.94 13.75 9.86
N HIS A 132 14.96 13.16 8.67
CA HIS A 132 15.82 12.06 8.31
C HIS A 132 16.78 12.44 7.18
N GLN A 133 17.90 11.73 7.10
CA GLN A 133 18.85 11.82 5.98
C GLN A 133 19.03 10.44 5.38
N GLY A 134 19.02 10.35 4.07
CA GLY A 134 19.19 9.08 3.38
C GLY A 134 18.87 9.18 1.89
N THR A 135 18.67 8.04 1.28
CA THR A 135 18.33 7.87 -0.12
C THR A 135 16.83 7.65 -0.30
N TRP A 136 16.36 7.62 -1.55
CA TRP A 136 15.00 7.18 -1.89
C TRP A 136 14.64 5.81 -1.28
N LEU A 137 15.63 4.91 -1.12
CA LEU A 137 15.43 3.58 -0.56
C LEU A 137 15.16 3.64 0.95
N ASP A 138 15.87 4.53 1.66
CA ASP A 138 15.64 4.74 3.09
C ASP A 138 14.25 5.33 3.33
N ILE A 139 13.83 6.27 2.46
CA ILE A 139 12.49 6.86 2.51
C ILE A 139 11.41 5.79 2.25
N LEU A 140 11.60 4.96 1.22
CA LEU A 140 10.69 3.86 0.92
C LEU A 140 10.58 2.88 2.10
N GLN A 141 11.71 2.56 2.77
CA GLN A 141 11.69 1.72 3.97
C GLN A 141 10.84 2.33 5.09
N VAL A 142 11.02 3.63 5.37
CA VAL A 142 10.22 4.34 6.38
C VAL A 142 8.72 4.25 6.07
N TYR A 143 8.31 4.52 4.82
CA TYR A 143 6.89 4.42 4.46
C TYR A 143 6.38 2.97 4.48
N CYS A 144 7.20 2.00 4.11
CA CYS A 144 6.83 0.58 4.28
C CYS A 144 6.59 0.23 5.75
N ASP A 145 7.43 0.71 6.66
CA ASP A 145 7.25 0.46 8.09
C ASP A 145 5.95 1.09 8.65
N VAL A 146 5.51 2.20 8.06
CA VAL A 146 4.26 2.87 8.43
C VAL A 146 3.02 2.13 7.89
N VAL A 147 3.03 1.72 6.61
CA VAL A 147 1.82 1.21 5.95
C VAL A 147 1.64 -0.29 6.05
N PHE A 148 2.72 -1.04 6.28
CA PHE A 148 2.67 -2.49 6.28
C PHE A 148 1.97 -3.04 7.50
N MET A 149 0.88 -3.76 7.29
CA MET A 149 0.15 -4.45 8.36
C MET A 149 0.90 -5.70 8.80
N GLN A 150 1.54 -5.63 9.96
CA GLN A 150 2.25 -6.76 10.55
C GLN A 150 1.31 -7.94 10.80
N ARG A 151 1.72 -9.13 10.37
CA ARG A 151 0.96 -10.38 10.49
C ARG A 151 1.30 -11.16 11.77
N TRP A 152 2.48 -10.92 12.32
CA TRP A 152 2.99 -11.47 13.58
C TRP A 152 4.02 -10.52 14.20
N GLU A 153 4.46 -10.82 15.39
CA GLU A 153 5.49 -10.03 16.08
C GLU A 153 6.78 -9.98 15.26
N ASN A 154 7.32 -8.78 15.09
CA ASN A 154 8.52 -8.48 14.28
C ASN A 154 8.40 -8.80 12.77
N ASP A 155 7.17 -8.91 12.25
CA ASP A 155 6.94 -9.04 10.82
C ASP A 155 7.21 -7.69 10.14
N ARG A 156 8.39 -7.54 9.56
CA ARG A 156 8.83 -6.32 8.90
C ARG A 156 9.31 -6.63 7.49
N LEU A 157 9.01 -5.76 6.56
CA LEU A 157 9.54 -5.84 5.20
C LEU A 157 10.95 -5.24 5.16
N ASP A 158 11.95 -6.03 4.81
CA ASP A 158 13.27 -5.55 4.42
C ASP A 158 13.25 -5.24 2.93
N ILE A 159 13.04 -3.97 2.61
CA ILE A 159 12.84 -3.52 1.23
C ILE A 159 14.07 -3.77 0.39
N LYS A 160 15.28 -3.54 0.91
CA LYS A 160 16.50 -3.80 0.17
C LYS A 160 16.59 -5.25 -0.26
N SER A 161 16.41 -6.19 0.67
CA SER A 161 16.43 -7.63 0.36
C SER A 161 15.32 -8.04 -0.62
N ILE A 162 14.14 -7.45 -0.52
CA ILE A 162 13.03 -7.72 -1.44
C ILE A 162 13.37 -7.26 -2.85
N LEU A 163 13.87 -6.02 -3.02
CA LEU A 163 14.20 -5.47 -4.32
C LEU A 163 15.39 -6.19 -4.98
N GLN A 164 16.38 -6.63 -4.20
CA GLN A 164 17.48 -7.47 -4.69
C GLN A 164 16.96 -8.83 -5.17
N LYS A 165 16.07 -9.48 -4.42
CA LYS A 165 15.45 -10.75 -4.82
C LYS A 165 14.68 -10.64 -6.13
N PHE A 166 14.06 -9.50 -6.40
CA PHE A 166 13.37 -9.24 -7.67
C PHE A 166 14.29 -8.69 -8.77
N GLU A 167 15.60 -8.51 -8.49
CA GLU A 167 16.57 -7.94 -9.43
C GLU A 167 16.20 -6.53 -9.91
N ILE A 168 15.61 -5.72 -9.04
CA ILE A 168 15.25 -4.31 -9.28
C ILE A 168 16.39 -3.38 -8.91
N ILE A 169 17.18 -3.79 -7.92
CA ILE A 169 18.44 -3.12 -7.51
C ILE A 169 19.57 -4.16 -7.41
N GLU A 170 20.81 -3.66 -7.41
CA GLU A 170 22.03 -4.47 -7.22
C GLU A 170 22.25 -4.90 -5.76
#